data_51405a96d0f616224b048efc20a7f775
#
_entry.id   51405a96d0f616224b048efc20a7f775
#
_cell.length_a   1.000
_cell.length_b   1.000
_cell.length_c   1.000
_cell.angle_alpha   90.00
_cell.angle_beta   90.00
_cell.angle_gamma   90.00
#
_symmetry.space_group_name_H-M   'P 1'
#
loop_
_entity.id
_entity.type
_entity.pdbx_description
1 polymer ?
#
loop_
_entity_poly.entity_id
_entity_poly.type
_entity_poly.pdbx_seq_one_letter_code
_entity_poly.pdbx_strand_id
1 'polypeptide(L)'
;MSSYRRLRLINMNILEKIVSQTKIDLKKRILERSYTSLESEWGFEKELQSFSQAIKGKVVKFITEVKKSSPSKGIIREDFDPVSLARIYEKSGASAISVLTDEPFFKGHLSYLNDIAQQITIPILQKDFIINPYQIAEAKA
;
A
#
# COMPACT_ATOMS: atom_id res chain seq x y z
N MET A 1 33.33 3.60 -0.10
CA MET A 1 32.31 3.08 -1.06
C MET A 1 32.94 3.09 -2.46
N SER A 2 33.01 1.96 -3.11
CA SER A 2 33.66 1.80 -4.42
C SER A 2 32.96 2.65 -5.48
N SER A 3 33.73 3.28 -6.38
CA SER A 3 33.27 4.08 -7.53
C SER A 3 32.27 3.32 -8.43
N TYR A 4 32.39 2.00 -8.53
CA TYR A 4 31.47 1.12 -9.23
C TYR A 4 30.04 1.11 -8.63
N ARG A 5 29.88 1.22 -7.34
CA ARG A 5 28.59 1.30 -6.68
C ARG A 5 27.88 2.63 -6.97
N ARG A 6 28.64 3.71 -7.08
CA ARG A 6 28.13 5.04 -7.41
C ARG A 6 27.63 5.14 -8.86
N LEU A 7 28.37 4.55 -9.81
CA LEU A 7 27.99 4.51 -11.23
C LEU A 7 26.71 3.67 -11.48
N ARG A 8 26.49 2.59 -10.72
CA ARG A 8 25.29 1.77 -10.85
C ARG A 8 24.02 2.48 -10.38
N LEU A 9 24.12 3.35 -9.38
CA LEU A 9 23.00 4.17 -8.87
C LEU A 9 22.59 5.28 -9.84
N ILE A 10 23.51 5.77 -10.67
CA ILE A 10 23.25 6.86 -11.62
C ILE A 10 22.40 6.40 -12.82
N ASN A 11 22.45 5.11 -13.17
CA ASN A 11 21.74 4.53 -14.33
C ASN A 11 20.48 3.73 -13.95
N MET A 12 20.08 3.69 -12.68
CA MET A 12 18.88 2.96 -12.26
C MET A 12 17.62 3.66 -12.73
N ASN A 13 16.72 2.93 -13.38
CA ASN A 13 15.37 3.43 -13.65
C ASN A 13 14.57 3.58 -12.35
N ILE A 14 13.41 4.23 -12.42
CA ILE A 14 12.59 4.51 -11.23
C ILE A 14 12.17 3.24 -10.50
N LEU A 15 11.80 2.19 -11.21
CA LEU A 15 11.39 0.91 -10.62
C LEU A 15 12.54 0.26 -9.85
N GLU A 16 13.74 0.25 -10.41
CA GLU A 16 14.93 -0.28 -9.74
C GLU A 16 15.25 0.49 -8.45
N LYS A 17 15.10 1.82 -8.47
CA LYS A 17 15.28 2.66 -7.27
C LYS A 17 14.25 2.32 -6.19
N ILE A 18 12.99 2.20 -6.56
CA ILE A 18 11.90 1.84 -5.64
C ILE A 18 12.16 0.46 -5.03
N VAL A 19 12.38 -0.57 -5.86
CA VAL A 19 12.64 -1.93 -5.37
C VAL A 19 13.87 -2.00 -4.48
N SER A 20 14.92 -1.24 -4.79
CA SER A 20 16.12 -1.19 -3.96
C SER A 20 15.83 -0.57 -2.59
N GLN A 21 15.03 0.48 -2.52
CA GLN A 21 14.61 1.11 -1.29
C GLN A 21 13.68 0.17 -0.49
N THR A 22 12.69 -0.42 -1.15
CA THR A 22 11.78 -1.40 -0.54
C THR A 22 12.54 -2.53 0.14
N LYS A 23 13.61 -3.06 -0.48
CA LYS A 23 14.47 -4.10 0.12
C LYS A 23 15.15 -3.64 1.41
N ILE A 24 15.55 -2.38 1.48
CA ILE A 24 16.20 -1.80 2.68
C ILE A 24 15.18 -1.65 3.80
N ASP A 25 14.03 -1.05 3.49
CA ASP A 25 12.98 -0.76 4.48
C ASP A 25 12.35 -2.04 5.00
N LEU A 26 12.12 -3.02 4.12
CA LEU A 26 11.61 -4.33 4.49
C LEU A 26 12.53 -5.06 5.49
N LYS A 27 13.85 -5.00 5.30
CA LYS A 27 14.78 -5.59 6.27
C LYS A 27 14.64 -5.00 7.67
N LYS A 28 14.43 -3.69 7.78
CA LYS A 28 14.20 -3.02 9.07
C LYS A 28 12.88 -3.50 9.68
N ARG A 29 11.78 -3.47 8.92
CA ARG A 29 10.46 -3.90 9.39
C ARG A 29 10.45 -5.35 9.90
N ILE A 30 11.12 -6.27 9.18
CA ILE A 30 11.23 -7.67 9.61
C ILE A 30 11.99 -7.81 10.94
N LEU A 31 13.01 -6.96 11.17
CA LEU A 31 13.76 -6.98 12.46
C LEU A 31 12.93 -6.38 13.60
N GLU A 32 12.14 -5.36 13.34
CA GLU A 32 11.28 -4.69 14.32
C GLU A 32 10.04 -5.53 14.67
N ARG A 33 9.49 -6.25 13.69
CA ARG A 33 8.27 -7.05 13.85
C ARG A 33 8.39 -8.35 13.08
N SER A 34 8.58 -9.47 13.78
CA SER A 34 8.78 -10.77 13.17
C SER A 34 7.50 -11.30 12.48
N TYR A 35 7.66 -12.27 11.57
CA TYR A 35 6.51 -12.93 10.95
C TYR A 35 5.59 -13.58 11.99
N THR A 36 6.16 -14.23 13.00
CA THR A 36 5.41 -14.84 14.12
C THR A 36 4.61 -13.80 14.90
N SER A 37 5.18 -12.60 15.09
CA SER A 37 4.45 -11.49 15.71
C SER A 37 3.24 -11.07 14.88
N LEU A 38 3.38 -10.97 13.56
CA LEU A 38 2.26 -10.68 12.66
C LEU A 38 1.15 -11.74 12.74
N GLU A 39 1.52 -13.03 12.81
CA GLU A 39 0.55 -14.12 12.95
C GLU A 39 -0.26 -14.05 14.24
N SER A 40 0.34 -13.55 15.32
CA SER A 40 -0.34 -13.37 16.60
C SER A 40 -1.23 -12.11 16.67
N GLU A 41 -1.15 -11.23 15.68
CA GLU A 41 -1.97 -10.02 15.64
C GLU A 41 -3.44 -10.35 15.37
N TRP A 42 -4.32 -9.56 15.98
CA TRP A 42 -5.76 -9.71 15.82
C TRP A 42 -6.22 -9.70 14.35
N GLY A 43 -5.60 -8.89 13.50
CA GLY A 43 -5.93 -8.78 12.08
C GLY A 43 -5.61 -10.03 11.27
N PHE A 44 -4.68 -10.88 11.73
CA PHE A 44 -4.25 -12.06 10.97
C PHE A 44 -5.36 -13.10 10.81
N GLU A 45 -6.18 -13.31 11.84
CA GLU A 45 -7.34 -14.22 11.83
C GLU A 45 -8.59 -13.59 11.19
N LYS A 46 -8.58 -12.29 10.90
CA LYS A 46 -9.72 -11.59 10.33
C LYS A 46 -10.06 -12.10 8.94
N GLU A 47 -11.32 -12.41 8.72
CA GLU A 47 -11.85 -12.74 7.40
C GLU A 47 -11.76 -11.51 6.48
N LEU A 48 -11.07 -11.68 5.36
CA LEU A 48 -10.87 -10.60 4.40
C LEU A 48 -12.05 -10.50 3.43
N GLN A 49 -12.44 -9.31 3.10
CA GLN A 49 -13.41 -9.04 2.04
C GLN A 49 -12.86 -9.47 0.68
N SER A 50 -13.67 -10.21 -0.09
CA SER A 50 -13.23 -10.69 -1.39
C SER A 50 -13.20 -9.58 -2.44
N PHE A 51 -12.02 -9.04 -2.71
CA PHE A 51 -11.80 -8.07 -3.76
C PHE A 51 -12.29 -8.57 -5.12
N SER A 52 -11.99 -9.83 -5.47
CA SER A 52 -12.39 -10.42 -6.74
C SER A 52 -13.91 -10.54 -6.89
N GLN A 53 -14.65 -10.75 -5.81
CA GLN A 53 -16.11 -10.76 -5.85
C GLN A 53 -16.69 -9.35 -6.01
N ALA A 54 -16.09 -8.36 -5.33
CA ALA A 54 -16.57 -6.97 -5.39
C ALA A 54 -16.50 -6.38 -6.79
N ILE A 55 -15.53 -6.80 -7.61
CA ILE A 55 -15.35 -6.31 -8.98
C ILE A 55 -16.01 -7.16 -10.07
N LYS A 56 -16.70 -8.27 -9.70
CA LYS A 56 -17.43 -9.13 -10.65
C LYS A 56 -18.79 -8.51 -11.01
N GLY A 57 -19.32 -8.96 -12.16
CA GLY A 57 -20.67 -8.64 -12.63
C GLY A 57 -20.72 -8.00 -14.01
N LYS A 58 -21.94 -7.70 -14.48
CA LYS A 58 -22.19 -7.15 -15.81
C LYS A 58 -22.15 -5.61 -15.87
N VAL A 59 -22.18 -4.96 -14.72
CA VAL A 59 -22.11 -3.50 -14.61
C VAL A 59 -20.69 -3.02 -14.40
N VAL A 60 -20.38 -1.81 -14.84
CA VAL A 60 -19.08 -1.18 -14.60
C VAL A 60 -18.81 -1.08 -13.09
N LYS A 61 -17.63 -1.47 -12.67
CA LYS A 61 -17.16 -1.40 -11.30
C LYS A 61 -16.02 -0.38 -11.20
N PHE A 62 -16.04 0.44 -10.15
CA PHE A 62 -15.03 1.45 -9.93
C PHE A 62 -14.08 1.00 -8.81
N ILE A 63 -12.79 0.99 -9.11
CA ILE A 63 -11.71 0.90 -8.13
C ILE A 63 -11.14 2.31 -8.02
N THR A 64 -11.31 2.95 -6.89
CA THR A 64 -10.77 4.28 -6.62
C THR A 64 -9.42 4.20 -5.92
N GLU A 65 -8.60 5.24 -6.01
CA GLU A 65 -7.25 5.22 -5.44
C GLU A 65 -7.04 6.35 -4.44
N VAL A 66 -6.59 5.99 -3.24
CA VAL A 66 -6.14 6.91 -2.18
C VAL A 66 -4.63 7.11 -2.34
N LYS A 67 -4.23 8.26 -2.88
CA LYS A 67 -2.84 8.59 -3.21
C LYS A 67 -2.51 10.06 -2.92
N LYS A 68 -1.51 10.30 -2.08
CA LYS A 68 -1.04 11.64 -1.73
C LYS A 68 -0.08 12.23 -2.76
N SER A 69 0.84 11.42 -3.26
CA SER A 69 1.95 11.85 -4.11
C SER A 69 2.35 10.78 -5.11
N SER A 70 3.06 11.16 -6.15
CA SER A 70 3.73 10.22 -7.07
C SER A 70 5.07 10.79 -7.55
N PRO A 71 6.03 9.92 -7.96
CA PRO A 71 7.33 10.37 -8.46
C PRO A 71 7.25 11.32 -9.66
N SER A 72 6.24 11.16 -10.51
CA SER A 72 6.08 11.95 -11.74
C SER A 72 5.35 13.28 -11.54
N LYS A 73 4.47 13.38 -10.53
CA LYS A 73 3.62 14.56 -10.31
C LYS A 73 3.89 15.30 -9.01
N GLY A 74 4.75 14.73 -8.13
CA GLY A 74 4.96 15.27 -6.78
C GLY A 74 3.71 15.13 -5.93
N ILE A 75 3.44 16.08 -5.06
CA ILE A 75 2.24 16.12 -4.21
C ILE A 75 1.02 16.38 -5.10
N ILE A 76 0.05 15.47 -5.04
CA ILE A 76 -1.21 15.56 -5.79
C ILE A 76 -2.27 16.26 -4.93
N ARG A 77 -2.23 16.05 -3.61
CA ARG A 77 -3.16 16.64 -2.66
C ARG A 77 -2.43 17.07 -1.39
N GLU A 78 -2.42 18.36 -1.13
CA GLU A 78 -1.81 18.94 0.10
C GLU A 78 -2.63 18.59 1.33
N ASP A 79 -3.94 18.88 1.29
CA ASP A 79 -4.91 18.54 2.32
C ASP A 79 -5.34 17.08 2.13
N PHE A 80 -4.53 16.15 2.65
CA PHE A 80 -4.70 14.72 2.44
C PHE A 80 -5.15 14.02 3.72
N ASP A 81 -6.41 13.61 3.73
CA ASP A 81 -7.01 12.73 4.72
C ASP A 81 -7.43 11.42 4.03
N PRO A 82 -6.70 10.32 4.22
CA PRO A 82 -6.96 9.05 3.55
C PRO A 82 -8.31 8.43 3.96
N VAL A 83 -8.73 8.60 5.21
CA VAL A 83 -9.98 8.06 5.74
C VAL A 83 -11.18 8.80 5.15
N SER A 84 -11.16 10.13 5.17
CA SER A 84 -12.22 10.96 4.58
C SER A 84 -12.37 10.69 3.08
N LEU A 85 -11.26 10.53 2.35
CA LEU A 85 -11.28 10.16 0.94
C LEU A 85 -11.92 8.79 0.71
N ALA A 86 -11.53 7.78 1.48
CA ALA A 86 -12.08 6.43 1.37
C ALA A 86 -13.60 6.42 1.61
N ARG A 87 -14.08 7.13 2.63
CA ARG A 87 -15.52 7.28 2.90
C ARG A 87 -16.27 7.96 1.76
N ILE A 88 -15.69 9.01 1.18
CA ILE A 88 -16.30 9.70 0.02
C ILE A 88 -16.39 8.73 -1.16
N TYR A 89 -15.35 7.98 -1.45
CA TYR A 89 -15.33 7.02 -2.55
C TYR A 89 -16.35 5.90 -2.37
N GLU A 90 -16.45 5.32 -1.16
CA GLU A 90 -17.46 4.30 -0.86
C GLU A 90 -18.88 4.86 -1.03
N LYS A 91 -19.17 6.04 -0.45
CA LYS A 91 -20.48 6.72 -0.60
C LYS A 91 -20.80 7.05 -2.06
N SER A 92 -19.80 7.28 -2.89
CA SER A 92 -19.94 7.55 -4.33
C SER A 92 -20.06 6.29 -5.18
N GLY A 93 -20.12 5.09 -4.58
CA GLY A 93 -20.36 3.84 -5.26
C GLY A 93 -19.09 3.12 -5.74
N ALA A 94 -17.93 3.41 -5.17
CA ALA A 94 -16.73 2.61 -5.42
C ALA A 94 -16.97 1.15 -4.98
N SER A 95 -16.51 0.22 -5.80
CA SER A 95 -16.62 -1.22 -5.50
C SER A 95 -15.43 -1.75 -4.69
N ALA A 96 -14.31 -1.06 -4.75
CA ALA A 96 -13.10 -1.34 -4.00
C ALA A 96 -12.22 -0.09 -3.96
N ILE A 97 -11.29 -0.03 -3.00
CA ILE A 97 -10.34 1.07 -2.85
C ILE A 97 -8.92 0.54 -2.91
N SER A 98 -8.08 1.19 -3.72
CA SER A 98 -6.63 0.99 -3.75
C SER A 98 -5.96 2.05 -2.87
N VAL A 99 -5.08 1.65 -1.96
CA VAL A 99 -4.41 2.54 -0.99
C VAL A 99 -2.91 2.45 -1.16
N LEU A 100 -2.27 3.56 -1.52
CA LEU A 100 -0.81 3.64 -1.62
C LEU A 100 -0.18 3.56 -0.23
N THR A 101 0.72 2.59 -0.03
CA THR A 101 1.44 2.40 1.24
C THR A 101 2.95 2.65 1.13
N ASP A 102 3.50 2.77 -0.09
CA ASP A 102 4.89 3.17 -0.29
C ASP A 102 5.14 4.59 0.24
N GLU A 103 6.01 4.70 1.26
CA GLU A 103 6.29 5.97 1.93
C GLU A 103 7.30 6.84 1.17
N PRO A 104 8.46 6.31 0.73
CA PRO A 104 9.51 7.14 0.15
C PRO A 104 9.12 7.84 -1.17
N PHE A 105 8.35 7.18 -2.02
CA PHE A 105 8.06 7.66 -3.37
C PHE A 105 6.63 8.16 -3.56
N PHE A 106 5.68 7.66 -2.76
CA PHE A 106 4.27 8.00 -2.90
C PHE A 106 3.70 8.72 -1.67
N LYS A 107 4.49 8.92 -0.61
CA LYS A 107 4.07 9.50 0.66
C LYS A 107 2.83 8.78 1.23
N GLY A 108 2.78 7.47 1.02
CA GLY A 108 1.83 6.57 1.62
C GLY A 108 2.23 6.20 3.05
N HIS A 109 1.43 5.39 3.71
CA HIS A 109 1.77 4.81 4.99
C HIS A 109 0.97 3.53 5.22
N LEU A 110 1.60 2.53 5.85
CA LEU A 110 0.96 1.24 6.08
C LEU A 110 -0.27 1.35 7.01
N SER A 111 -0.23 2.27 7.99
CA SER A 111 -1.36 2.50 8.91
C SER A 111 -2.65 2.91 8.20
N TYR A 112 -2.57 3.49 6.99
CA TYR A 112 -3.76 3.88 6.23
C TYR A 112 -4.67 2.68 5.94
N LEU A 113 -4.10 1.46 5.79
CA LEU A 113 -4.90 0.24 5.59
C LEU A 113 -5.82 -0.02 6.79
N ASN A 114 -5.25 0.01 8.01
CA ASN A 114 -6.01 -0.21 9.23
C ASN A 114 -7.00 0.93 9.49
N ASP A 115 -6.55 2.18 9.35
CA ASP A 115 -7.38 3.36 9.61
C ASP A 115 -8.61 3.39 8.68
N ILE A 116 -8.43 3.06 7.41
CA ILE A 116 -9.51 2.97 6.42
C ILE A 116 -10.39 1.75 6.67
N ALA A 117 -9.80 0.57 6.96
CA ALA A 117 -10.54 -0.68 7.16
C ALA A 117 -11.54 -0.62 8.31
N GLN A 118 -11.29 0.23 9.30
CA GLN A 118 -12.22 0.47 10.41
C GLN A 118 -13.42 1.34 10.03
N GLN A 119 -13.41 1.99 8.87
CA GLN A 119 -14.34 3.05 8.51
C GLN A 119 -15.17 2.79 7.25
N ILE A 120 -14.81 1.76 6.48
CA ILE A 120 -15.50 1.37 5.24
C ILE A 120 -15.80 -0.12 5.23
N THR A 121 -16.72 -0.54 4.35
CA THR A 121 -17.16 -1.94 4.23
C THR A 121 -16.75 -2.60 2.92
N ILE A 122 -16.28 -1.83 1.94
CA ILE A 122 -15.79 -2.35 0.67
C ILE A 122 -14.32 -2.80 0.76
N PRO A 123 -13.88 -3.77 -0.06
CA PRO A 123 -12.54 -4.30 0.03
C PRO A 123 -11.45 -3.28 -0.29
N ILE A 124 -10.32 -3.40 0.41
CA ILE A 124 -9.13 -2.57 0.27
C ILE A 124 -8.03 -3.39 -0.39
N LEU A 125 -7.37 -2.79 -1.39
CA LEU A 125 -6.15 -3.30 -2.00
C LEU A 125 -4.94 -2.50 -1.49
N GLN A 126 -3.98 -3.16 -0.87
CA GLN A 126 -2.68 -2.55 -0.64
C GLN A 126 -1.98 -2.30 -1.98
N LYS A 127 -1.70 -1.05 -2.29
CA LYS A 127 -0.97 -0.63 -3.49
C LYS A 127 0.47 -0.31 -3.13
N ASP A 128 1.35 -1.30 -3.33
CA ASP A 128 2.75 -1.23 -2.97
C ASP A 128 3.60 -2.12 -3.90
N PHE A 129 4.93 -2.05 -3.76
CA PHE A 129 5.87 -2.93 -4.44
C PHE A 129 6.14 -4.16 -3.58
N ILE A 130 5.31 -5.19 -3.76
CA ILE A 130 5.39 -6.44 -3.00
C ILE A 130 6.51 -7.31 -3.57
N ILE A 131 7.55 -7.54 -2.78
CA ILE A 131 8.75 -8.31 -3.16
C ILE A 131 9.03 -9.48 -2.19
N ASN A 132 8.23 -9.61 -1.14
CA ASN A 132 8.40 -10.65 -0.13
C ASN A 132 7.05 -11.02 0.48
N PRO A 133 6.77 -12.30 0.78
CA PRO A 133 5.54 -12.75 1.43
C PRO A 133 5.25 -12.07 2.78
N TYR A 134 6.29 -11.63 3.50
CA TYR A 134 6.14 -10.86 4.73
C TYR A 134 5.23 -9.64 4.57
N GLN A 135 5.33 -8.91 3.45
CA GLN A 135 4.50 -7.74 3.18
C GLN A 135 3.00 -8.08 3.06
N ILE A 136 2.67 -9.30 2.61
CA ILE A 136 1.29 -9.78 2.53
C ILE A 136 0.74 -10.06 3.93
N ALA A 137 1.54 -10.71 4.79
CA ALA A 137 1.18 -10.94 6.18
C ALA A 137 1.04 -9.62 6.96
N GLU A 138 1.98 -8.68 6.75
CA GLU A 138 1.97 -7.34 7.33
C GLU A 138 0.71 -6.54 6.94
N ALA A 139 0.27 -6.65 5.69
CA ALA A 139 -0.95 -5.99 5.22
C ALA A 139 -2.23 -6.60 5.81
N LYS A 140 -2.21 -7.89 6.14
CA LYS A 140 -3.33 -8.58 6.75
C LYS A 140 -3.44 -8.29 8.25
N ALA A 141 -2.31 -8.21 8.96
CA ALA A 141 -2.25 -7.93 10.39
C ALA A 141 -2.62 -6.50 10.73
#